data_7c573e5bfc59216cd4d0b222531510fe
#
_entry.id   7c573e5bfc59216cd4d0b222531510fe
#
_cell.length_a   1.000
_cell.length_b   1.000
_cell.length_c   1.000
_cell.angle_alpha   90.00
_cell.angle_beta   90.00
_cell.angle_gamma   90.00
#
_symmetry.space_group_name_H-M   'P 1'
#
loop_
_entity.id
_entity.type
_entity.pdbx_description
1 polymer ?
#
loop_
_entity_poly.entity_id
_entity_poly.type
_entity_poly.pdbx_seq_one_letter_code
_entity_poly.pdbx_strand_id
1 'polypeptide(L)'
;MQAEALLRHAVEQDGFVQVVARPGHFIIAGTPIAILHRVGGSEKALAGAVHRSILLADARSADGDILFNVHLNVEIALRALSPGINDSYTAISAMDQLSASLAIILQRGAPSSLICDEEDKPRVWLELIEVKEIVG
;
A
#
# COMPACT_ATOMS: atom_id res chain seq x y z
N MET A 1 -2.97 -6.25 -2.95
CA MET A 1 -1.94 -7.30 -2.72
C MET A 1 -2.50 -8.34 -1.76
N GLN A 2 -2.27 -9.62 -2.03
CA GLN A 2 -2.72 -10.74 -1.18
C GLN A 2 -1.55 -11.19 -0.29
N ALA A 3 -1.35 -10.51 0.83
CA ALA A 3 -0.20 -10.73 1.72
C ALA A 3 -0.17 -12.15 2.33
N GLU A 4 -1.34 -12.71 2.71
CA GLU A 4 -1.43 -14.06 3.26
C GLU A 4 -1.03 -15.16 2.25
N ALA A 5 -1.42 -14.99 0.98
CA ALA A 5 -1.01 -15.94 -0.05
C ALA A 5 0.50 -15.88 -0.30
N LEU A 6 1.07 -14.68 -0.29
CA LEU A 6 2.52 -14.50 -0.43
C LEU A 6 3.28 -15.08 0.76
N LEU A 7 2.81 -14.87 1.99
CA LEU A 7 3.38 -15.46 3.20
C LEU A 7 3.44 -16.98 3.11
N ARG A 8 2.32 -17.62 2.76
CA ARG A 8 2.25 -19.08 2.61
C ARG A 8 3.30 -19.61 1.62
N HIS A 9 3.42 -18.99 0.45
CA HIS A 9 4.41 -19.40 -0.54
C HIS A 9 5.85 -19.13 -0.08
N ALA A 10 6.10 -18.05 0.67
CA ALA A 10 7.40 -17.78 1.25
C ALA A 10 7.80 -18.86 2.27
N VAL A 11 6.84 -19.33 3.07
CA VAL A 11 7.05 -20.45 4.01
C VAL A 11 7.33 -21.75 3.24
N GLU A 12 6.49 -22.11 2.25
CA GLU A 12 6.65 -23.32 1.42
C GLU A 12 8.01 -23.41 0.74
N GLN A 13 8.57 -22.27 0.32
CA GLN A 13 9.86 -22.22 -0.37
C GLN A 13 11.03 -21.86 0.55
N ASP A 14 10.80 -21.82 1.87
CA ASP A 14 11.78 -21.36 2.88
C ASP A 14 12.52 -20.10 2.43
N GLY A 15 11.76 -19.12 1.92
CA GLY A 15 12.26 -17.87 1.37
C GLY A 15 11.89 -16.65 2.20
N PHE A 16 12.55 -15.54 1.90
CA PHE A 16 12.19 -14.20 2.38
C PHE A 16 11.96 -13.28 1.16
N VAL A 17 10.83 -12.59 1.16
CA VAL A 17 10.42 -11.71 0.07
C VAL A 17 10.38 -10.27 0.56
N GLN A 18 11.17 -9.41 -0.05
CA GLN A 18 11.10 -7.97 0.14
C GLN A 18 10.29 -7.36 -1.01
N VAL A 19 9.08 -6.90 -0.72
CA VAL A 19 8.23 -6.19 -1.69
C VAL A 19 8.60 -4.72 -1.66
N VAL A 20 9.16 -4.21 -2.75
CA VAL A 20 9.59 -2.81 -2.90
C VAL A 20 8.55 -1.93 -3.60
N ALA A 21 7.58 -2.53 -4.27
CA ALA A 21 6.49 -1.82 -4.89
C ALA A 21 5.43 -1.45 -3.83
N ARG A 22 5.12 -0.16 -3.72
CA ARG A 22 4.03 0.33 -2.85
C ARG A 22 2.72 0.45 -3.63
N PRO A 23 1.55 0.35 -2.98
CA PRO A 23 0.28 0.70 -3.61
C PRO A 23 0.32 2.11 -4.22
N GLY A 24 -0.19 2.26 -5.43
CA GLY A 24 -0.24 3.54 -6.14
C GLY A 24 1.06 4.02 -6.78
N HIS A 25 2.16 3.28 -6.66
CA HIS A 25 3.39 3.62 -7.39
C HIS A 25 3.25 3.32 -8.88
N PHE A 26 3.74 4.24 -9.70
CA PHE A 26 3.89 4.01 -11.12
C PHE A 26 5.10 3.12 -11.38
N ILE A 27 4.88 1.99 -12.04
CA ILE A 27 5.91 0.98 -12.29
C ILE A 27 6.20 0.96 -13.79
N ILE A 28 7.47 1.15 -14.13
CA ILE A 28 7.95 1.03 -15.51
C ILE A 28 8.42 -0.40 -15.75
N ALA A 29 8.21 -0.93 -16.95
CA ALA A 29 8.71 -2.25 -17.33
C ALA A 29 10.22 -2.37 -17.05
N GLY A 30 10.62 -3.44 -16.36
CA GLY A 30 12.01 -3.65 -15.92
C GLY A 30 12.32 -3.14 -14.51
N THR A 31 11.40 -2.39 -13.85
CA THR A 31 11.58 -2.02 -12.44
C THR A 31 11.30 -3.23 -11.54
N PRO A 32 12.17 -3.56 -10.59
CA PRO A 32 11.91 -4.64 -9.65
C PRO A 32 10.73 -4.28 -8.74
N ILE A 33 9.76 -5.19 -8.61
CA ILE A 33 8.62 -5.05 -7.71
C ILE A 33 8.82 -5.76 -6.38
N ALA A 34 9.72 -6.75 -6.36
CA ALA A 34 10.14 -7.46 -5.16
C ALA A 34 11.55 -8.02 -5.34
N ILE A 35 12.22 -8.29 -4.23
CA ILE A 35 13.53 -8.92 -4.16
C ILE A 35 13.37 -10.20 -3.34
N LEU A 36 13.87 -11.30 -3.86
CA LEU A 36 13.87 -12.60 -3.17
C LEU A 36 15.20 -12.80 -2.44
N HIS A 37 15.12 -13.19 -1.19
CA HIS A 37 16.29 -13.50 -0.36
C HIS A 37 16.16 -14.90 0.23
N ARG A 38 17.29 -15.60 0.33
CA ARG A 38 17.41 -16.88 1.05
C ARG A 38 16.35 -17.91 0.65
N VAL A 39 16.20 -18.18 -0.64
CA VAL A 39 15.24 -19.18 -1.10
C VAL A 39 15.86 -20.58 -0.93
N GLY A 40 15.32 -21.38 -0.01
CA GLY A 40 15.72 -22.77 0.20
C GLY A 40 15.10 -23.73 -0.81
N GLY A 41 13.96 -23.36 -1.38
CA GLY A 41 13.22 -24.13 -2.37
C GLY A 41 13.38 -23.59 -3.80
N SER A 42 12.25 -23.48 -4.51
CA SER A 42 12.21 -23.01 -5.90
C SER A 42 12.05 -21.50 -5.99
N GLU A 43 13.10 -20.80 -6.38
CA GLU A 43 13.06 -19.36 -6.65
C GLU A 43 12.02 -19.00 -7.72
N LYS A 44 11.89 -19.81 -8.78
CA LYS A 44 10.91 -19.62 -9.83
C LYS A 44 9.46 -19.72 -9.31
N ALA A 45 9.20 -20.66 -8.38
CA ALA A 45 7.88 -20.80 -7.78
C ALA A 45 7.53 -19.59 -6.92
N LEU A 46 8.49 -19.11 -6.12
CA LEU A 46 8.32 -17.94 -5.26
C LEU A 46 8.16 -16.66 -6.09
N ALA A 47 8.94 -16.46 -7.14
CA ALA A 47 8.78 -15.35 -8.08
C ALA A 47 7.40 -15.35 -8.74
N GLY A 48 6.91 -16.52 -9.16
CA GLY A 48 5.55 -16.67 -9.69
C GLY A 48 4.47 -16.34 -8.66
N ALA A 49 4.69 -16.64 -7.39
CA ALA A 49 3.77 -16.27 -6.31
C ALA A 49 3.75 -14.74 -6.10
N VAL A 50 4.89 -14.07 -6.15
CA VAL A 50 4.98 -12.60 -6.10
C VAL A 50 4.15 -11.96 -7.20
N HIS A 51 4.33 -12.40 -8.45
CA HIS A 51 3.56 -11.87 -9.58
C HIS A 51 2.05 -12.06 -9.44
N ARG A 52 1.60 -13.19 -8.90
CA ARG A 52 0.17 -13.44 -8.66
C ARG A 52 -0.40 -12.64 -7.47
N SER A 53 0.45 -12.27 -6.51
CA SER A 53 0.02 -11.56 -5.30
C SER A 53 -0.03 -10.04 -5.48
N ILE A 54 0.62 -9.49 -6.51
CA ILE A 54 0.66 -8.07 -6.81
C ILE A 54 -0.20 -7.79 -8.02
N LEU A 55 -1.26 -7.01 -7.83
CA LEU A 55 -2.12 -6.56 -8.93
C LEU A 55 -1.52 -5.30 -9.56
N LEU A 56 -1.24 -5.36 -10.85
CA LEU A 56 -0.88 -4.20 -11.67
C LEU A 56 -2.13 -3.72 -12.39
N ALA A 57 -2.35 -2.41 -12.43
CA ALA A 57 -3.49 -1.79 -13.09
C ALA A 57 -3.03 -0.54 -13.86
N ASP A 58 -3.80 -0.15 -14.87
CA ASP A 58 -3.47 0.99 -15.75
C ASP A 58 -3.74 2.35 -15.07
N ALA A 59 -4.50 2.35 -13.97
CA ALA A 59 -4.83 3.55 -13.21
C ALA A 59 -4.81 3.28 -11.70
N ARG A 60 -4.56 4.35 -10.93
CA ARG A 60 -4.71 4.30 -9.47
C ARG A 60 -6.18 4.12 -9.12
N SER A 61 -6.43 3.32 -8.08
CA SER A 61 -7.77 3.15 -7.51
C SER A 61 -7.78 3.53 -6.03
N ALA A 62 -8.95 3.88 -5.53
CA ALA A 62 -9.13 4.19 -4.12
C ALA A 62 -8.93 2.96 -3.21
N ASP A 63 -9.01 1.75 -3.78
CA ASP A 63 -8.88 0.52 -3.04
C ASP A 63 -7.43 0.27 -2.60
N GLY A 64 -7.19 0.38 -1.30
CA GLY A 64 -5.90 0.11 -0.67
C GLY A 64 -4.82 1.18 -0.87
N ASP A 65 -5.13 2.31 -1.53
CA ASP A 65 -4.21 3.43 -1.70
C ASP A 65 -4.64 4.62 -0.83
N ILE A 66 -4.09 4.67 0.39
CA ILE A 66 -4.41 5.73 1.37
C ILE A 66 -4.01 7.11 0.85
N LEU A 67 -2.82 7.24 0.26
CA LEU A 67 -2.36 8.53 -0.26
C LEU A 67 -3.24 9.04 -1.40
N PHE A 68 -3.70 8.15 -2.27
CA PHE A 68 -4.63 8.52 -3.33
C PHE A 68 -5.94 9.05 -2.76
N ASN A 69 -6.48 8.40 -1.73
CA ASN A 69 -7.70 8.85 -1.07
C ASN A 69 -7.52 10.21 -0.38
N VAL A 70 -6.38 10.43 0.27
CA VAL A 70 -6.05 11.74 0.88
C VAL A 70 -5.98 12.82 -0.19
N HIS A 71 -5.21 12.59 -1.26
CA HIS A 71 -5.09 13.55 -2.36
C HIS A 71 -6.43 13.84 -3.04
N LEU A 72 -7.29 12.83 -3.23
CA LEU A 72 -8.60 13.01 -3.82
C LEU A 72 -9.49 13.92 -2.96
N ASN A 73 -9.52 13.74 -1.65
CA ASN A 73 -10.29 14.60 -0.74
C ASN A 73 -9.74 16.04 -0.71
N VAL A 74 -8.41 16.21 -0.72
CA VAL A 74 -7.78 17.53 -0.82
C VAL A 74 -8.15 18.20 -2.14
N GLU A 75 -8.13 17.47 -3.25
CA GLU A 75 -8.51 18.02 -4.57
C GLU A 75 -9.98 18.44 -4.61
N ILE A 76 -10.88 17.66 -4.01
CA ILE A 76 -12.30 18.01 -3.90
C ILE A 76 -12.45 19.32 -3.12
N ALA A 77 -11.79 19.45 -1.96
CA ALA A 77 -11.86 20.67 -1.16
C ALA A 77 -11.32 21.90 -1.91
N LEU A 78 -10.18 21.78 -2.59
CA LEU A 78 -9.57 22.86 -3.37
C LEU A 78 -10.46 23.29 -4.54
N ARG A 79 -11.06 22.33 -5.24
CA ARG A 79 -12.02 22.64 -6.34
C ARG A 79 -13.26 23.35 -5.82
N ALA A 80 -13.81 22.90 -4.69
CA ALA A 80 -14.96 23.51 -4.06
C ALA A 80 -14.70 24.98 -3.65
N LEU A 81 -13.48 25.28 -3.17
CA LEU A 81 -13.05 26.63 -2.80
C LEU A 81 -12.58 27.49 -3.97
N SER A 82 -12.57 26.97 -5.19
CA SER A 82 -12.15 27.75 -6.36
C SER A 82 -13.08 28.94 -6.60
N PRO A 83 -12.56 30.09 -7.11
CA PRO A 83 -13.36 31.30 -7.29
C PRO A 83 -14.63 31.14 -8.15
N GLY A 84 -14.63 30.17 -9.07
CA GLY A 84 -15.77 29.89 -9.95
C GLY A 84 -16.85 29.03 -9.32
N ILE A 85 -16.55 28.25 -8.27
CA ILE A 85 -17.49 27.36 -7.59
C ILE A 85 -17.89 27.93 -6.24
N ASN A 86 -16.92 28.31 -5.41
CA ASN A 86 -17.07 28.92 -4.09
C ASN A 86 -18.07 28.17 -3.17
N ASP A 87 -17.99 26.84 -3.17
CA ASP A 87 -18.82 25.94 -2.34
C ASP A 87 -18.09 25.54 -1.05
N SER A 88 -18.20 26.39 -0.05
CA SER A 88 -17.58 26.17 1.26
C SER A 88 -18.12 24.92 1.98
N TYR A 89 -19.36 24.52 1.69
CA TYR A 89 -19.99 23.37 2.34
C TYR A 89 -19.36 22.05 1.90
N THR A 90 -19.15 21.90 0.60
CA THR A 90 -18.45 20.72 0.05
C THR A 90 -17.00 20.66 0.54
N ALA A 91 -16.33 21.82 0.63
CA ALA A 91 -14.97 21.86 1.17
C ALA A 91 -14.91 21.38 2.63
N ILE A 92 -15.80 21.88 3.50
CA ILE A 92 -15.87 21.47 4.91
C ILE A 92 -16.17 19.95 4.99
N SER A 93 -17.14 19.46 4.23
CA SER A 93 -17.48 18.02 4.20
C SER A 93 -16.29 17.14 3.82
N ALA A 94 -15.50 17.53 2.82
CA ALA A 94 -14.31 16.79 2.41
C ALA A 94 -13.24 16.81 3.52
N MET A 95 -13.04 17.93 4.20
CA MET A 95 -12.12 18.05 5.33
C MET A 95 -12.56 17.20 6.53
N ASP A 96 -13.87 17.17 6.84
CA ASP A 96 -14.41 16.34 7.92
C ASP A 96 -14.19 14.85 7.67
N GLN A 97 -14.45 14.39 6.43
CA GLN A 97 -14.19 12.99 6.04
C GLN A 97 -12.71 12.64 6.11
N LEU A 98 -11.84 13.54 5.66
CA LEU A 98 -10.40 13.36 5.75
C LEU A 98 -9.95 13.26 7.22
N SER A 99 -10.42 14.16 8.07
CA SER A 99 -10.12 14.19 9.50
C SER A 99 -10.56 12.91 10.21
N ALA A 100 -11.77 12.43 9.92
CA ALA A 100 -12.28 11.16 10.47
C ALA A 100 -11.44 9.96 10.03
N SER A 101 -11.04 9.91 8.77
CA SER A 101 -10.19 8.85 8.22
C SER A 101 -8.80 8.85 8.85
N LEU A 102 -8.18 10.02 8.99
CA LEU A 102 -6.88 10.18 9.66
C LEU A 102 -6.94 9.79 11.13
N ALA A 103 -8.01 10.15 11.85
CA ALA A 103 -8.20 9.75 13.24
C ALA A 103 -8.22 8.22 13.40
N ILE A 104 -8.89 7.49 12.49
CA ILE A 104 -8.92 6.03 12.49
C ILE A 104 -7.52 5.44 12.24
N ILE A 105 -6.78 6.00 11.27
CA ILE A 105 -5.42 5.55 10.95
C ILE A 105 -4.50 5.74 12.16
N LEU A 106 -4.55 6.91 12.80
CA LEU A 106 -3.73 7.21 13.98
C LEU A 106 -4.08 6.33 15.18
N GLN A 107 -5.37 6.01 15.39
CA GLN A 107 -5.80 5.11 16.46
C GLN A 107 -5.36 3.66 16.24
N ARG A 108 -5.35 3.19 14.99
CA ARG A 108 -4.92 1.83 14.66
C ARG A 108 -3.40 1.64 14.73
N GLY A 109 -2.65 2.73 14.64
CA GLY A 109 -1.19 2.70 14.53
C GLY A 109 -0.71 2.25 13.15
N ALA A 110 0.59 2.33 12.95
CA ALA A 110 1.21 1.85 11.72
C ALA A 110 1.23 0.31 11.70
N PRO A 111 0.78 -0.33 10.60
CA PRO A 111 0.91 -1.78 10.46
C PRO A 111 2.39 -2.17 10.44
N SER A 112 2.68 -3.41 10.83
CA SER A 112 4.04 -3.95 10.73
C SER A 112 4.46 -4.11 9.28
N SER A 113 5.63 -3.59 8.93
CA SER A 113 6.26 -3.84 7.62
C SER A 113 6.74 -5.28 7.48
N LEU A 114 6.93 -5.99 8.59
CA LEU A 114 7.46 -7.34 8.64
C LEU A 114 6.34 -8.32 8.96
N ILE A 115 6.19 -9.32 8.11
CA ILE A 115 5.24 -10.41 8.29
C ILE A 115 6.05 -11.68 8.55
N CYS A 116 5.79 -12.28 9.72
CA CYS A 116 6.43 -13.52 10.15
C CYS A 116 5.49 -14.71 9.97
N ASP A 117 6.08 -15.90 9.96
CA ASP A 117 5.35 -17.17 10.02
C ASP A 117 4.94 -17.53 11.47
N GLU A 118 4.35 -18.70 11.66
CA GLU A 118 3.91 -19.19 12.97
C GLU A 118 5.05 -19.42 13.97
N GLU A 119 6.30 -19.56 13.48
CA GLU A 119 7.52 -19.70 14.27
C GLU A 119 8.20 -18.35 14.54
N ASP A 120 7.53 -17.23 14.26
CA ASP A 120 8.05 -15.87 14.37
C ASP A 120 9.26 -15.59 13.45
N LYS A 121 9.41 -16.37 12.38
CA LYS A 121 10.47 -16.17 11.40
C LYS A 121 10.04 -15.20 10.32
N PRO A 122 10.81 -14.13 10.04
CA PRO A 122 10.49 -13.18 8.99
C PRO A 122 10.40 -13.83 7.60
N ARG A 123 9.29 -13.58 6.89
CA ARG A 123 9.02 -14.15 5.57
C ARG A 123 8.72 -13.12 4.50
N VAL A 124 8.06 -12.03 4.86
CA VAL A 124 7.72 -10.96 3.92
C VAL A 124 7.98 -9.62 4.55
N TRP A 125 8.67 -8.76 3.84
CA TRP A 125 8.81 -7.35 4.19
C TRP A 125 8.08 -6.50 3.15
N LEU A 126 7.24 -5.58 3.63
CA LEU A 126 6.47 -4.66 2.82
C LEU A 126 6.99 -3.25 3.02
N GLU A 127 7.24 -2.54 1.95
CA GLU A 127 7.47 -1.11 2.02
C GLU A 127 6.14 -0.39 2.21
N LEU A 128 5.88 0.03 3.46
CA LEU A 128 4.64 0.71 3.84
C LEU A 128 4.82 2.23 3.81
N ILE A 129 3.69 2.92 3.67
CA ILE A 129 3.63 4.38 3.77
C ILE A 129 3.78 4.76 5.24
N GLU A 130 4.69 5.66 5.54
CA GLU A 130 4.85 6.20 6.88
C GLU A 130 3.79 7.29 7.16
N VAL A 131 3.35 7.38 8.42
CA VAL A 131 2.36 8.39 8.84
C VAL A 131 2.82 9.82 8.47
N LYS A 132 4.13 10.09 8.57
CA LYS A 132 4.70 11.39 8.16
C LYS A 132 4.48 11.72 6.68
N GLU A 133 4.39 10.71 5.80
CA GLU A 133 4.12 10.92 4.37
C GLU A 133 2.65 11.24 4.09
N ILE A 134 1.76 10.93 5.05
CA ILE A 134 0.32 11.21 4.94
C ILE A 134 0.02 12.63 5.42
N VAL A 135 0.74 13.10 6.41
CA VAL A 135 0.46 14.38 7.10
C VAL A 135 1.28 15.54 6.50
N GLY A 136 2.33 15.26 5.70
CA GLY A 136 3.16 16.24 5.00
C GLY A 136 4.39 16.62 5.79
#